data_f006264d353a7e38e91d0e13ddc256d8
#
_entry.id   f006264d353a7e38e91d0e13ddc256d8
#
_cell.length_a   1.000
_cell.length_b   1.000
_cell.length_c   1.000
_cell.angle_alpha   90.00
_cell.angle_beta   90.00
_cell.angle_gamma   90.00
#
_symmetry.space_group_name_H-M   'P 1'
#
loop_
_entity.id
_entity.type
_entity.pdbx_description
1 polymer ?
#
loop_
_entity_poly.entity_id
_entity_poly.type
_entity_poly.pdbx_seq_one_letter_code
_entity_poly.pdbx_strand_id
1 'polypeptide(L)'
;MYDPKFEGNKQFPNFPGWPKEKEKFAEYVALFPNVMLGIHKDHYYAYWLEPINHSFTKEHMEIYYAGEDAAKSLEYKSLREQNFNLWHSIQSEDLSIIEGMQEGRNSPAYNGGNFSPVMDNPTHHFHKWVATNLV
;
A
#
# COMPACT_ATOMS: atom_id res chain seq x y z
N MET A 1 13.14 6.33 -0.27
CA MET A 1 13.19 6.80 1.13
C MET A 1 12.01 7.74 1.32
N TYR A 2 11.05 7.42 2.17
CA TYR A 2 9.87 8.24 2.40
C TYR A 2 10.23 9.41 3.33
N ASP A 3 10.22 10.60 2.83
CA ASP A 3 10.46 11.84 3.61
C ASP A 3 9.65 12.99 3.00
N PRO A 4 8.30 12.93 3.05
CA PRO A 4 7.45 13.95 2.47
C PRO A 4 7.57 15.24 3.26
N LYS A 5 7.73 16.33 2.56
CA LYS A 5 7.68 17.68 3.14
C LYS A 5 6.27 18.23 2.94
N PHE A 6 5.52 18.28 4.00
CA PHE A 6 4.20 18.90 4.01
C PHE A 6 4.31 20.41 4.25
N GLU A 7 3.34 21.15 3.74
CA GLU A 7 3.25 22.59 3.97
C GLU A 7 3.13 22.90 5.47
N GLY A 8 3.80 23.96 5.91
CA GLY A 8 3.74 24.44 7.29
C GLY A 8 4.71 23.76 8.27
N ASN A 9 5.65 22.93 7.81
CA ASN A 9 6.64 22.23 8.63
C ASN A 9 6.07 21.40 9.80
N LYS A 10 4.75 21.18 9.83
CA LYS A 10 4.11 20.33 10.84
C LYS A 10 4.29 18.87 10.49
N GLN A 11 4.54 18.05 11.49
CA GLN A 11 4.69 16.61 11.35
C GLN A 11 3.69 15.89 12.25
N PHE A 12 3.33 14.68 11.87
CA PHE A 12 2.59 13.80 12.77
C PHE A 12 3.51 13.30 13.89
N PRO A 13 2.97 13.00 15.08
CA PRO A 13 3.74 12.32 16.11
C PRO A 13 4.13 10.90 15.65
N ASN A 14 5.31 10.46 16.06
CA ASN A 14 5.72 9.08 15.80
C ASN A 14 4.93 8.10 16.69
N PHE A 15 4.78 6.86 16.22
CA PHE A 15 4.30 5.78 17.08
C PHE A 15 5.23 5.60 18.27
N PRO A 16 4.68 5.40 19.49
CA PRO A 16 5.50 5.13 20.67
C PRO A 16 6.42 3.93 20.46
N GLY A 17 7.70 4.10 20.79
CA GLY A 17 8.68 3.03 20.63
C GLY A 17 9.20 2.81 19.21
N TRP A 18 8.86 3.66 18.24
CA TRP A 18 9.43 3.56 16.89
C TRP A 18 10.96 3.63 16.92
N PRO A 19 11.66 2.67 16.31
CA PRO A 19 13.13 2.63 16.35
C PRO A 19 13.73 3.82 15.58
N LYS A 20 14.71 4.51 16.17
CA LYS A 20 15.36 5.66 15.53
C LYS A 20 16.06 5.30 14.23
N GLU A 21 16.64 4.13 14.16
CA GLU A 21 17.30 3.59 12.94
C GLU A 21 16.31 3.36 11.79
N LYS A 22 15.01 3.24 12.08
CA LYS A 22 13.95 3.07 11.09
C LYS A 22 13.20 4.36 10.76
N GLU A 23 13.65 5.52 11.20
CA GLU A 23 12.92 6.78 11.04
C GLU A 23 12.62 7.17 9.58
N LYS A 24 13.46 6.71 8.64
CA LYS A 24 13.31 6.95 7.20
C LYS A 24 12.91 5.72 6.40
N PHE A 25 12.51 4.67 7.07
CA PHE A 25 12.09 3.42 6.44
C PHE A 25 10.58 3.24 6.55
N ALA A 26 10.04 2.45 5.63
CA ALA A 26 8.70 1.93 5.69
C ALA A 26 8.76 0.40 5.65
N GLU A 27 7.80 -0.24 6.29
CA GLU A 27 7.62 -1.68 6.20
C GLU A 27 6.33 -1.95 5.41
N TYR A 28 6.44 -2.85 4.41
CA TYR A 28 5.31 -3.26 3.59
C TYR A 28 4.99 -4.72 3.91
N VAL A 29 3.76 -4.97 4.30
CA VAL A 29 3.30 -6.29 4.75
C VAL A 29 2.09 -6.71 3.94
N ALA A 30 2.12 -7.90 3.36
CA ALA A 30 0.96 -8.53 2.74
C ALA A 30 0.36 -9.55 3.70
N LEU A 31 -0.89 -9.36 4.05
CA LEU A 31 -1.71 -10.28 4.83
C LEU A 31 -2.66 -10.98 3.87
N PHE A 32 -2.36 -12.22 3.54
CA PHE A 32 -3.15 -12.97 2.57
C PHE A 32 -4.57 -13.25 3.09
N PRO A 33 -5.57 -13.22 2.22
CA PRO A 33 -5.48 -13.15 0.76
C PRO A 33 -5.41 -11.73 0.18
N ASN A 34 -5.85 -10.69 0.88
CA ASN A 34 -6.27 -9.45 0.22
C ASN A 34 -6.00 -8.16 1.01
N VAL A 35 -5.17 -8.19 2.05
CA VAL A 35 -4.82 -7.00 2.82
C VAL A 35 -3.34 -6.67 2.67
N MET A 36 -3.04 -5.41 2.45
CA MET A 36 -1.68 -4.88 2.38
C MET A 36 -1.54 -3.70 3.33
N LEU A 37 -0.45 -3.65 4.06
CA LEU A 37 -0.13 -2.57 4.98
C LEU A 37 1.16 -1.88 4.54
N GLY A 38 1.15 -0.55 4.56
CA GLY A 38 2.36 0.27 4.49
C GLY A 38 2.54 1.00 5.80
N ILE A 39 3.55 0.61 6.58
CA ILE A 39 3.75 1.06 7.94
C ILE A 39 4.91 2.05 7.97
N HIS A 40 4.63 3.27 8.41
CA HIS A 40 5.55 4.38 8.57
C HIS A 40 5.69 4.76 10.03
N LYS A 41 6.64 5.63 10.35
CA LYS A 41 6.92 6.05 11.73
C LYS A 41 5.74 6.71 12.45
N ASP A 42 4.85 7.34 11.71
CA ASP A 42 3.81 8.26 12.21
C ASP A 42 2.40 7.92 11.73
N HIS A 43 2.29 7.05 10.75
CA HIS A 43 1.02 6.54 10.24
C HIS A 43 1.21 5.17 9.61
N TYR A 44 0.12 4.46 9.38
CA TYR A 44 0.08 3.36 8.44
C TYR A 44 -1.17 3.47 7.59
N TYR A 45 -1.07 2.98 6.36
CA TYR A 45 -2.25 2.75 5.54
C TYR A 45 -2.54 1.25 5.42
N ALA A 46 -3.81 0.94 5.35
CA ALA A 46 -4.29 -0.39 5.05
C ALA A 46 -5.03 -0.35 3.71
N TYR A 47 -4.63 -1.24 2.80
CA TYR A 47 -5.36 -1.56 1.60
C TYR A 47 -6.03 -2.89 1.77
N TRP A 48 -7.32 -2.98 1.39
CA TRP A 48 -7.93 -4.27 1.18
C TRP A 48 -8.62 -4.31 -0.17
N LEU A 49 -8.47 -5.47 -0.81
CA LEU A 49 -9.00 -5.76 -2.12
C LEU A 49 -10.33 -6.50 -1.97
N GLU A 50 -11.38 -5.98 -2.56
CA GLU A 50 -12.70 -6.59 -2.62
C GLU A 50 -12.93 -7.12 -4.05
N PRO A 51 -12.73 -8.43 -4.31
CA PRO A 51 -13.00 -9.01 -5.60
C PRO A 51 -14.51 -8.99 -5.89
N ILE A 52 -14.94 -8.29 -6.92
CA ILE A 52 -16.34 -8.21 -7.32
C ILE A 52 -16.67 -9.30 -8.32
N ASN A 53 -15.77 -9.52 -9.28
CA ASN A 53 -15.83 -10.60 -10.26
C ASN A 53 -14.46 -10.89 -10.86
N HIS A 54 -14.36 -11.74 -11.86
CA HIS A 54 -13.09 -12.16 -12.47
C HIS A 54 -12.30 -11.03 -13.17
N SER A 55 -12.96 -9.90 -13.47
CA SER A 55 -12.36 -8.76 -14.19
C SER A 55 -12.36 -7.47 -13.40
N PHE A 56 -12.97 -7.44 -12.24
CA PHE A 56 -13.12 -6.22 -11.45
C PHE A 56 -12.88 -6.47 -9.96
N THR A 57 -11.95 -5.72 -9.42
CA THR A 57 -11.63 -5.67 -7.98
C THR A 57 -11.76 -4.23 -7.51
N LYS A 58 -12.43 -4.02 -6.41
CA LYS A 58 -12.51 -2.72 -5.76
C LYS A 58 -11.41 -2.61 -4.72
N GLU A 59 -10.70 -1.50 -4.73
CA GLU A 59 -9.67 -1.18 -3.75
C GLU A 59 -10.22 -0.22 -2.69
N HIS A 60 -9.92 -0.52 -1.43
CA HIS A 60 -10.23 0.34 -0.31
C HIS A 60 -8.92 0.74 0.38
N MET A 61 -8.83 2.00 0.75
CA MET A 61 -7.68 2.51 1.50
C MET A 61 -8.16 3.26 2.75
N GLU A 62 -7.58 2.94 3.88
CA GLU A 62 -7.70 3.73 5.11
C GLU A 62 -6.32 4.09 5.65
N ILE A 63 -6.21 5.28 6.22
CA ILE A 63 -4.96 5.77 6.83
C ILE A 63 -5.19 6.00 8.32
N TYR A 64 -4.31 5.44 9.13
CA TYR A 64 -4.33 5.50 10.58
C TYR A 64 -3.11 6.26 11.10
N TYR A 65 -3.31 7.21 11.99
CA TYR A 65 -2.28 8.10 12.50
C TYR A 65 -1.92 7.79 13.96
N ALA A 66 -0.68 8.06 14.34
CA ALA A 66 -0.22 7.89 15.71
C ALA A 66 -0.87 8.92 16.65
N GLY A 67 -1.68 8.43 17.58
CA GLY A 67 -2.36 9.25 18.59
C GLY A 67 -3.68 9.85 18.15
N GLU A 68 -4.55 10.09 19.13
CA GLU A 68 -5.92 10.52 18.89
C GLU A 68 -6.00 11.95 18.31
N ASP A 69 -5.13 12.85 18.76
CA ASP A 69 -5.10 14.21 18.23
C ASP A 69 -4.71 14.24 16.76
N ALA A 70 -3.66 13.49 16.39
CA ALA A 70 -3.25 13.38 14.98
C ALA A 70 -4.37 12.78 14.12
N ALA A 71 -5.12 11.83 14.65
CA ALA A 71 -6.20 11.16 13.94
C ALA A 71 -7.46 12.02 13.80
N LYS A 72 -7.83 12.82 14.82
CA LYS A 72 -9.18 13.42 14.90
C LYS A 72 -9.21 14.94 15.00
N SER A 73 -8.18 15.59 15.55
CA SER A 73 -8.24 17.03 15.82
C SER A 73 -8.28 17.89 14.55
N LEU A 74 -8.90 19.05 14.63
CA LEU A 74 -8.92 20.04 13.54
C LEU A 74 -7.52 20.60 13.24
N GLU A 75 -6.66 20.61 14.23
CA GLU A 75 -5.29 21.09 14.10
C GLU A 75 -4.46 20.27 13.09
N TYR A 76 -4.73 18.97 12.97
CA TYR A 76 -4.06 18.08 12.02
C TYR A 76 -4.83 17.86 10.71
N LYS A 77 -6.00 18.50 10.54
CA LYS A 77 -6.86 18.26 9.38
C LYS A 77 -6.13 18.49 8.06
N SER A 78 -5.50 19.65 7.87
CA SER A 78 -4.77 19.97 6.64
C SER A 78 -3.62 18.99 6.37
N LEU A 79 -2.91 18.58 7.43
CA LEU A 79 -1.81 17.62 7.29
C LEU A 79 -2.32 16.24 6.86
N ARG A 80 -3.44 15.78 7.40
CA ARG A 80 -4.08 14.53 6.96
C ARG A 80 -4.53 14.60 5.51
N GLU A 81 -5.10 15.72 5.07
CA GLU A 81 -5.50 15.93 3.67
C GLU A 81 -4.29 15.88 2.72
N GLN A 82 -3.20 16.51 3.08
CA GLN A 82 -1.97 16.46 2.30
C GLN A 82 -1.40 15.02 2.23
N ASN A 83 -1.37 14.33 3.35
CA ASN A 83 -0.91 12.95 3.41
C ASN A 83 -1.81 12.00 2.60
N PHE A 84 -3.14 12.16 2.71
CA PHE A 84 -4.09 11.40 1.90
C PHE A 84 -3.87 11.64 0.40
N ASN A 85 -3.76 12.89 -0.02
CA ASN A 85 -3.56 13.25 -1.42
C ASN A 85 -2.26 12.67 -1.98
N LEU A 86 -1.19 12.65 -1.16
CA LEU A 86 0.07 12.03 -1.54
C LEU A 86 -0.12 10.53 -1.82
N TRP A 87 -0.72 9.80 -0.89
CA TRP A 87 -0.94 8.36 -1.06
C TRP A 87 -1.90 8.05 -2.19
N HIS A 88 -2.97 8.83 -2.32
CA HIS A 88 -3.91 8.68 -3.41
C HIS A 88 -3.24 8.91 -4.78
N SER A 89 -2.36 9.90 -4.88
CA SER A 89 -1.61 10.14 -6.12
C SER A 89 -0.69 8.98 -6.47
N ILE A 90 0.07 8.48 -5.50
CA ILE A 90 0.98 7.34 -5.69
C ILE A 90 0.20 6.11 -6.19
N GLN A 91 -0.93 5.80 -5.57
CA GLN A 91 -1.74 4.64 -5.96
C GLN A 91 -2.38 4.83 -7.34
N SER A 92 -2.80 6.05 -7.65
CA SER A 92 -3.41 6.34 -8.96
C SER A 92 -2.44 6.15 -10.12
N GLU A 93 -1.14 6.34 -9.90
CA GLU A 93 -0.12 6.08 -10.91
C GLU A 93 -0.05 4.60 -11.30
N ASP A 94 -0.26 3.71 -10.35
CA ASP A 94 -0.15 2.27 -10.56
C ASP A 94 -1.39 1.66 -11.27
N LEU A 95 -2.56 2.30 -11.14
CA LEU A 95 -3.82 1.75 -11.68
C LEU A 95 -3.75 1.47 -13.17
N SER A 96 -3.26 2.41 -13.97
CA SER A 96 -3.15 2.24 -15.44
C SER A 96 -2.20 1.10 -15.82
N ILE A 97 -1.17 0.87 -15.03
CA ILE A 97 -0.20 -0.21 -15.25
C ILE A 97 -0.84 -1.56 -14.91
N ILE A 98 -1.56 -1.63 -13.79
CA ILE A 98 -2.27 -2.83 -13.35
C ILE A 98 -3.33 -3.26 -14.38
N GLU A 99 -4.11 -2.29 -14.87
CA GLU A 99 -5.12 -2.52 -15.92
C GLU A 99 -4.48 -3.00 -17.23
N GLY A 100 -3.41 -2.35 -17.67
CA GLY A 100 -2.65 -2.76 -18.86
C GLY A 100 -2.02 -4.15 -18.70
N MET A 101 -1.53 -4.49 -17.52
CA MET A 101 -1.03 -5.85 -17.22
C MET A 101 -2.15 -6.90 -17.32
N GLN A 102 -3.37 -6.57 -16.88
CA GLN A 102 -4.51 -7.47 -16.98
C GLN A 102 -4.92 -7.69 -18.45
N GLU A 103 -4.93 -6.62 -19.25
CA GLU A 103 -5.17 -6.73 -20.69
C GLU A 103 -4.10 -7.59 -21.38
N GLY A 104 -2.82 -7.38 -21.03
CA GLY A 104 -1.72 -8.18 -21.56
C GLY A 104 -1.85 -9.67 -21.23
N ARG A 105 -2.35 -10.02 -20.05
CA ARG A 105 -2.59 -11.41 -19.65
C ARG A 105 -3.74 -12.07 -20.46
N ASN A 106 -4.67 -11.30 -20.96
CA ASN A 106 -5.75 -11.78 -21.83
C ASN A 106 -5.30 -11.96 -23.30
N SER A 107 -4.10 -11.55 -23.65
CA SER A 107 -3.55 -11.72 -25.01
C SER A 107 -3.32 -13.19 -25.34
N PRO A 108 -3.69 -13.67 -26.56
CA PRO A 108 -3.34 -15.01 -27.03
C PRO A 108 -1.82 -15.28 -27.07
N ALA A 109 -1.00 -14.23 -27.11
CA ALA A 109 0.46 -14.35 -27.09
C ALA A 109 1.04 -14.45 -25.67
N TYR A 110 0.22 -14.30 -24.63
CA TYR A 110 0.70 -14.41 -23.25
C TYR A 110 0.98 -15.87 -22.90
N ASN A 111 2.21 -16.15 -22.62
CA ASN A 111 2.68 -17.51 -22.28
C ASN A 111 3.14 -17.65 -20.82
N GLY A 112 2.73 -16.73 -19.95
CA GLY A 112 3.17 -16.62 -18.56
C GLY A 112 4.32 -15.62 -18.40
N GLY A 113 4.82 -15.51 -17.18
CA GLY A 113 5.92 -14.64 -16.83
C GLY A 113 6.90 -15.35 -15.90
N ASN A 114 8.10 -14.77 -15.76
CA ASN A 114 9.10 -15.24 -14.83
C ASN A 114 9.15 -14.34 -13.61
N PHE A 115 9.30 -14.91 -12.43
CA PHE A 115 9.57 -14.16 -11.21
C PHE A 115 11.02 -13.70 -11.18
N SER A 116 11.24 -12.45 -10.78
CA SER A 116 12.57 -11.96 -10.43
C SER A 116 13.04 -12.64 -9.14
N PRO A 117 14.24 -13.23 -9.11
CA PRO A 117 14.75 -13.89 -7.90
C PRO A 117 15.08 -12.90 -6.76
N VAL A 118 15.12 -11.61 -7.06
CA VAL A 118 15.47 -10.55 -6.11
C VAL A 118 14.25 -9.76 -5.65
N MET A 119 13.32 -9.44 -6.58
CA MET A 119 12.21 -8.49 -6.31
C MET A 119 10.88 -9.18 -6.02
N ASP A 120 10.65 -10.37 -6.56
CA ASP A 120 9.32 -10.99 -6.58
C ASP A 120 9.09 -12.05 -5.49
N ASN A 121 9.94 -12.11 -4.47
CA ASN A 121 9.76 -13.08 -3.38
C ASN A 121 8.37 -13.04 -2.73
N PRO A 122 7.82 -11.88 -2.35
CA PRO A 122 6.47 -11.79 -1.77
C PRO A 122 5.40 -12.22 -2.77
N THR A 123 5.50 -11.79 -4.02
CA THR A 123 4.58 -12.13 -5.10
C THR A 123 4.58 -13.63 -5.38
N HIS A 124 5.78 -14.25 -5.46
CA HIS A 124 5.92 -15.68 -5.64
C HIS A 124 5.33 -16.47 -4.46
N HIS A 125 5.53 -15.97 -3.23
CA HIS A 125 4.93 -16.58 -2.04
C HIS A 125 3.40 -16.53 -2.07
N PHE A 126 2.83 -15.40 -2.48
CA PHE A 126 1.39 -15.27 -2.69
C PHE A 126 0.86 -16.26 -3.73
N HIS A 127 1.52 -16.38 -4.89
CA HIS A 127 1.13 -17.34 -5.93
C HIS A 127 1.16 -18.78 -5.43
N LYS A 128 2.16 -19.15 -4.64
CA LYS A 128 2.21 -20.48 -4.00
C LYS A 128 1.04 -20.69 -3.04
N TRP A 129 0.76 -19.68 -2.21
CA TRP A 129 -0.36 -19.72 -1.30
C TRP A 129 -1.69 -19.92 -2.03
N VAL A 130 -1.93 -19.15 -3.11
CA VAL A 130 -3.12 -19.29 -3.96
C VAL A 130 -3.20 -20.70 -4.55
N ALA A 131 -2.12 -21.19 -5.16
CA ALA A 131 -2.09 -22.53 -5.76
C ALA A 131 -2.38 -23.63 -4.75
N THR A 132 -1.89 -23.50 -3.52
CA THR A 132 -2.13 -24.48 -2.44
C THR A 132 -3.58 -24.49 -1.96
N ASN A 133 -4.28 -23.35 -2.04
CA ASN A 133 -5.65 -23.22 -1.53
C ASN A 133 -6.73 -23.35 -2.61
N LEU A 134 -6.35 -23.48 -3.87
CA LEU A 134 -7.28 -23.71 -5.00
C LEU A 134 -7.47 -25.21 -5.33
N VAL A 135 -6.83 -26.10 -4.61
CA VAL A 135 -6.88 -27.56 -4.85
C VAL A 135 -7.86 -28.23 -3.88
#